data_4f71d92041c5610fd2336feae467eaa9
#
_entry.id   4f71d92041c5610fd2336feae467eaa9
#
_cell.length_a   1.000
_cell.length_b   1.000
_cell.length_c   1.000
_cell.angle_alpha   90.00
_cell.angle_beta   90.00
_cell.angle_gamma   90.00
#
_symmetry.space_group_name_H-M   'P 1'
#
loop_
_entity.id
_entity.type
_entity.pdbx_description
1 polymer ?
#
loop_
_entity_poly.entity_id
_entity_poly.type
_entity_poly.pdbx_seq_one_letter_code
_entity_poly.pdbx_strand_id
1 'polypeptide(L)'
;ISVQRIIVQRGIYEAFRNELVAYIREKIAAGDPLLPATIVGPMINARARDKVVDWIQDAELAGAKLLTPLKVEGASLLHPILIENAPDNAAVSCEEAFAPLAVLQPYDSFEEALGIVNDSAFGLQVGVFTPNITRAFQAYETLDVGGVMINQVPTFRVENMPYGGVKDSGFGREGIRYAMEEMTEPRSLVVNLG
;
A
#
# COMPACT_ATOMS: atom_id res chain seq x y z
N ILE A 1 -4.49 -1.52 6.41
CA ILE A 1 -3.97 -1.49 5.03
C ILE A 1 -3.61 -0.04 4.72
N SER A 2 -2.36 0.21 4.34
CA SER A 2 -1.87 1.54 3.99
C SER A 2 -1.22 1.49 2.61
N VAL A 3 -1.55 2.48 1.77
CA VAL A 3 -0.93 2.61 0.44
C VAL A 3 0.45 3.22 0.59
N GLN A 4 1.49 2.47 0.26
CA GLN A 4 2.87 2.97 0.32
C GLN A 4 3.45 3.31 -1.05
N ARG A 5 3.03 2.62 -2.12
CA ARG A 5 3.52 2.85 -3.49
C ARG A 5 2.36 3.29 -4.39
N ILE A 6 2.54 4.42 -5.05
CA ILE A 6 1.57 5.01 -5.98
C ILE A 6 2.24 5.13 -7.34
N ILE A 7 1.81 4.31 -8.30
CA ILE A 7 2.43 4.18 -9.60
C ILE A 7 1.51 4.84 -10.63
N VAL A 8 1.97 5.89 -11.30
CA VAL A 8 1.12 6.78 -12.11
C VAL A 8 1.65 6.87 -13.54
N GLN A 9 0.75 6.75 -14.52
CA GLN A 9 1.11 6.91 -15.93
C GLN A 9 1.74 8.29 -16.19
N ARG A 10 2.87 8.33 -16.90
CA ARG A 10 3.64 9.54 -17.11
C ARG A 10 2.83 10.68 -17.72
N GLY A 11 1.91 10.41 -18.61
CA GLY A 11 1.09 11.42 -19.25
C GLY A 11 0.20 12.23 -18.31
N ILE A 12 -0.14 11.70 -17.12
CA ILE A 12 -0.95 12.38 -16.10
C ILE A 12 -0.18 12.63 -14.80
N TYR A 13 1.08 12.20 -14.74
CA TYR A 13 1.88 12.18 -13.51
C TYR A 13 1.95 13.55 -12.84
N GLU A 14 2.29 14.59 -13.58
CA GLU A 14 2.45 15.94 -12.98
C GLU A 14 1.13 16.50 -12.47
N ALA A 15 0.05 16.33 -13.23
CA ALA A 15 -1.28 16.80 -12.82
C ALA A 15 -1.73 16.06 -11.56
N PHE A 16 -1.61 14.72 -11.53
CA PHE A 16 -1.93 13.87 -10.39
C PHE A 16 -1.09 14.24 -9.15
N ARG A 17 0.23 14.37 -9.32
CA ARG A 17 1.15 14.74 -8.25
C ARG A 17 0.76 16.08 -7.61
N ASN A 18 0.50 17.09 -8.43
CA ASN A 18 0.18 18.43 -7.94
C ASN A 18 -1.16 18.45 -7.19
N GLU A 19 -2.16 17.74 -7.70
CA GLU A 19 -3.46 17.60 -7.04
C GLU A 19 -3.35 16.82 -5.74
N LEU A 20 -2.60 15.71 -5.71
CA LEU A 20 -2.38 14.92 -4.50
C LEU A 20 -1.66 15.72 -3.41
N VAL A 21 -0.62 16.49 -3.77
CA VAL A 21 0.09 17.36 -2.83
C VAL A 21 -0.84 18.44 -2.27
N ALA A 22 -1.65 19.07 -3.11
CA ALA A 22 -2.63 20.07 -2.68
C ALA A 22 -3.66 19.43 -1.73
N TYR A 23 -4.19 18.27 -2.07
CA TYR A 23 -5.15 17.54 -1.25
C TYR A 23 -4.56 17.17 0.13
N ILE A 24 -3.33 16.65 0.16
CA ILE A 24 -2.66 16.31 1.42
C ILE A 24 -2.55 17.55 2.31
N ARG A 25 -2.11 18.68 1.76
CA ARG A 25 -1.93 19.93 2.51
C ARG A 25 -3.24 20.51 3.06
N GLU A 26 -4.31 20.40 2.28
CA GLU A 26 -5.59 21.02 2.60
C GLU A 26 -6.52 20.14 3.44
N LYS A 27 -6.46 18.82 3.23
CA LYS A 27 -7.47 17.89 3.73
C LYS A 27 -6.94 16.88 4.74
N ILE A 28 -5.63 16.60 4.79
CA ILE A 28 -5.09 15.58 5.67
C ILE A 28 -4.49 16.23 6.93
N ALA A 29 -5.32 16.35 7.96
CA ALA A 29 -4.89 16.86 9.26
C ALA A 29 -4.16 15.77 10.06
N ALA A 30 -2.96 16.11 10.56
CA ALA A 30 -2.23 15.28 11.51
C ALA A 30 -2.29 15.93 12.90
N GLY A 31 -2.48 15.12 13.95
CA GLY A 31 -2.60 15.66 15.31
C GLY A 31 -3.15 14.70 16.35
N ASP A 32 -3.87 15.24 17.33
CA ASP A 32 -4.52 14.49 18.40
C ASP A 32 -5.63 13.57 17.82
N PRO A 33 -5.54 12.24 18.01
CA PRO A 33 -6.53 11.29 17.49
C PRO A 33 -7.91 11.41 18.15
N LEU A 34 -8.04 12.15 19.25
CA LEU A 34 -9.33 12.43 19.87
C LEU A 34 -10.12 13.54 19.16
N LEU A 35 -9.50 14.27 18.27
CA LEU A 35 -10.15 15.30 17.49
C LEU A 35 -10.77 14.73 16.21
N PRO A 36 -12.06 14.93 15.92
CA PRO A 36 -12.74 14.40 14.75
C PRO A 36 -12.13 14.79 13.40
N ALA A 37 -11.40 15.91 13.34
CA ALA A 37 -10.74 16.37 12.12
C ALA A 37 -9.39 15.69 11.86
N THR A 38 -8.83 14.98 12.84
CA THR A 38 -7.54 14.32 12.70
C THR A 38 -7.67 13.05 11.86
N ILE A 39 -6.91 12.98 10.78
CA ILE A 39 -6.81 11.81 9.89
C ILE A 39 -5.56 11.00 10.22
N VAL A 40 -4.45 11.68 10.53
CA VAL A 40 -3.17 11.06 10.86
C VAL A 40 -2.84 11.30 12.32
N GLY A 41 -2.86 10.22 13.11
CA GLY A 41 -2.46 10.23 14.52
C GLY A 41 -0.96 9.92 14.71
N PRO A 42 -0.50 9.90 15.99
CA PRO A 42 0.87 9.53 16.32
C PRO A 42 1.21 8.08 15.89
N MET A 43 2.45 7.86 15.50
CA MET A 43 3.00 6.51 15.33
C MET A 43 3.08 5.80 16.69
N ILE A 44 3.25 4.48 16.67
CA ILE A 44 3.22 3.64 17.87
C ILE A 44 4.23 4.09 18.96
N ASN A 45 5.38 4.61 18.58
CA ASN A 45 6.39 5.17 19.50
C ASN A 45 7.45 6.00 18.74
N ALA A 46 8.30 6.69 19.51
CA ALA A 46 9.38 7.52 18.96
C ALA A 46 10.38 6.72 18.14
N ARG A 47 10.74 5.49 18.56
CA ARG A 47 11.70 4.65 17.83
C ARG A 47 11.20 4.29 16.43
N ALA A 48 9.93 3.96 16.30
CA ALA A 48 9.32 3.68 14.99
C ALA A 48 9.33 4.91 14.10
N ARG A 49 9.02 6.10 14.68
CA ARG A 49 9.10 7.36 13.97
C ARG A 49 10.53 7.67 13.52
N ASP A 50 11.53 7.54 14.41
CA ASP A 50 12.93 7.84 14.10
C ASP A 50 13.44 6.94 12.97
N LYS A 51 13.15 5.63 13.02
CA LYS A 51 13.49 4.69 11.93
C LYS A 51 12.97 5.18 10.58
N VAL A 52 11.73 5.64 10.50
CA VAL A 52 11.17 6.12 9.23
C VAL A 52 11.77 7.45 8.81
N VAL A 53 12.06 8.34 9.76
CA VAL A 53 12.78 9.61 9.49
C VAL A 53 14.16 9.33 8.90
N ASP A 54 14.91 8.38 9.46
CA ASP A 54 16.22 7.96 8.92
C ASP A 54 16.08 7.45 7.48
N TRP A 55 15.10 6.59 7.20
CA TRP A 55 14.81 6.10 5.85
C TRP A 55 14.51 7.22 4.85
N ILE A 56 13.74 8.24 5.28
CA ILE A 56 13.40 9.40 4.45
C ILE A 56 14.68 10.19 4.14
N GLN A 57 15.52 10.46 5.14
CA GLN A 57 16.77 11.19 4.96
C GLN A 57 17.75 10.43 4.06
N ASP A 58 17.89 9.12 4.23
CA ASP A 58 18.71 8.27 3.36
C ASP A 58 18.20 8.31 1.91
N ALA A 59 16.89 8.30 1.71
CA ALA A 59 16.31 8.42 0.38
C ALA A 59 16.59 9.80 -0.24
N GLU A 60 16.49 10.89 0.52
CA GLU A 60 16.85 12.23 0.05
C GLU A 60 18.34 12.33 -0.34
N LEU A 61 19.24 11.76 0.47
CA LEU A 61 20.68 11.68 0.15
C LEU A 61 20.94 10.87 -1.14
N ALA A 62 20.09 9.88 -1.42
CA ALA A 62 20.14 9.08 -2.64
C ALA A 62 19.42 9.71 -3.84
N GLY A 63 18.90 10.95 -3.72
CA GLY A 63 18.31 11.73 -4.80
C GLY A 63 16.78 11.76 -4.84
N ALA A 64 16.10 11.17 -3.86
CA ALA A 64 14.66 11.32 -3.71
C ALA A 64 14.28 12.77 -3.36
N LYS A 65 13.05 13.16 -3.72
CA LYS A 65 12.55 14.49 -3.46
C LYS A 65 11.28 14.44 -2.62
N LEU A 66 11.27 15.15 -1.50
CA LEU A 66 10.07 15.33 -0.68
C LEU A 66 9.11 16.32 -1.36
N LEU A 67 7.88 15.87 -1.58
CA LEU A 67 6.78 16.70 -2.11
C LEU A 67 5.99 17.38 -1.00
N THR A 68 6.06 16.81 0.22
CA THR A 68 5.55 17.42 1.45
C THR A 68 6.69 17.55 2.46
N PRO A 69 6.66 18.58 3.34
CA PRO A 69 7.76 18.80 4.27
C PRO A 69 7.89 17.67 5.31
N LEU A 70 9.11 17.26 5.62
CA LEU A 70 9.39 16.36 6.74
C LEU A 70 9.12 17.13 8.04
N LYS A 71 7.99 16.84 8.69
CA LYS A 71 7.58 17.50 9.92
C LYS A 71 7.25 16.46 10.98
N VAL A 72 7.90 16.63 12.13
CA VAL A 72 7.71 15.80 13.33
C VAL A 72 7.20 16.70 14.46
N GLU A 73 6.21 16.22 15.20
CA GLU A 73 5.70 16.91 16.39
C GLU A 73 5.60 15.95 17.58
N GLY A 74 5.88 16.48 18.76
CA GLY A 74 5.86 15.66 19.99
C GLY A 74 6.75 14.43 19.92
N ALA A 75 6.35 13.37 20.61
CA ALA A 75 7.15 12.16 20.74
C ALA A 75 7.10 11.25 19.49
N SER A 76 5.97 11.17 18.80
CA SER A 76 5.78 10.17 17.73
C SER A 76 4.86 10.60 16.59
N LEU A 77 4.46 11.85 16.49
CA LEU A 77 3.66 12.33 15.39
C LEU A 77 4.57 12.67 14.20
N LEU A 78 4.40 11.94 13.10
CA LEU A 78 4.96 12.23 11.79
C LEU A 78 3.83 12.73 10.88
N HIS A 79 4.02 13.89 10.26
CA HIS A 79 3.06 14.40 9.27
C HIS A 79 3.12 13.60 7.98
N PRO A 80 2.06 13.60 7.15
CA PRO A 80 2.03 12.86 5.88
C PRO A 80 3.18 13.23 4.96
N ILE A 81 3.93 12.21 4.53
CA ILE A 81 5.09 12.35 3.64
C ILE A 81 4.77 11.75 2.28
N LEU A 82 4.96 12.54 1.24
CA LEU A 82 4.93 12.09 -0.14
C LEU A 82 6.30 12.32 -0.77
N ILE A 83 6.86 11.26 -1.37
CA ILE A 83 8.20 11.23 -1.94
C ILE A 83 8.11 10.92 -3.43
N GLU A 84 8.90 11.59 -4.27
CA GLU A 84 9.13 11.20 -5.66
C GLU A 84 10.61 10.90 -5.93
N ASN A 85 10.89 10.15 -6.98
CA ASN A 85 12.26 9.76 -7.40
C ASN A 85 13.05 8.98 -6.33
N ALA A 86 12.38 8.29 -5.42
CA ALA A 86 13.08 7.39 -4.49
C ALA A 86 13.65 6.20 -5.27
N PRO A 87 14.92 5.82 -5.04
CA PRO A 87 15.46 4.59 -5.61
C PRO A 87 14.64 3.36 -5.21
N ASP A 88 14.53 2.37 -6.10
CA ASP A 88 13.74 1.16 -5.83
C ASP A 88 14.27 0.35 -4.64
N ASN A 89 15.58 0.41 -4.40
CA ASN A 89 16.24 -0.25 -3.26
C ASN A 89 16.30 0.61 -1.98
N ALA A 90 15.78 1.84 -1.99
CA ALA A 90 15.66 2.64 -0.78
C ALA A 90 14.61 2.03 0.17
N ALA A 91 14.86 2.06 1.47
CA ALA A 91 13.96 1.46 2.47
C ALA A 91 12.52 2.00 2.37
N VAL A 92 12.33 3.27 2.01
CA VAL A 92 11.00 3.87 1.75
C VAL A 92 10.25 3.22 0.58
N SER A 93 10.96 2.55 -0.35
CA SER A 93 10.39 1.90 -1.54
C SER A 93 10.23 0.39 -1.36
N CYS A 94 11.16 -0.28 -0.65
CA CYS A 94 11.24 -1.74 -0.59
C CYS A 94 10.94 -2.36 0.77
N GLU A 95 10.91 -1.57 1.86
CA GLU A 95 10.55 -2.05 3.20
C GLU A 95 9.13 -1.62 3.58
N GLU A 96 8.49 -2.35 4.47
CA GLU A 96 7.17 -1.98 4.99
C GLU A 96 7.28 -0.84 6.01
N ALA A 97 6.75 0.34 5.64
CA ALA A 97 6.70 1.51 6.51
C ALA A 97 5.35 1.60 7.22
N PHE A 98 5.30 1.29 8.51
CA PHE A 98 4.12 1.57 9.35
C PHE A 98 4.06 3.06 9.70
N ALA A 99 3.91 3.90 8.68
CA ALA A 99 3.99 5.35 8.78
C ALA A 99 3.11 6.04 7.73
N PRO A 100 2.76 7.31 7.92
CA PRO A 100 2.03 8.10 6.93
C PRO A 100 2.95 8.53 5.78
N LEU A 101 3.46 7.55 5.04
CA LEU A 101 4.45 7.69 3.97
C LEU A 101 3.94 7.05 2.69
N ALA A 102 4.10 7.74 1.56
CA ALA A 102 3.92 7.14 0.24
C ALA A 102 5.00 7.60 -0.74
N VAL A 103 5.37 6.69 -1.65
CA VAL A 103 6.29 6.95 -2.76
C VAL A 103 5.51 7.03 -4.06
N LEU A 104 5.72 8.10 -4.82
CA LEU A 104 5.10 8.35 -6.11
C LEU A 104 6.10 8.05 -7.22
N GLN A 105 5.72 7.17 -8.14
CA GLN A 105 6.57 6.68 -9.22
C GLN A 105 5.85 6.77 -10.56
N PRO A 106 6.45 7.35 -11.62
CA PRO A 106 5.87 7.35 -12.95
C PRO A 106 6.13 6.03 -13.67
N TYR A 107 5.25 5.68 -14.63
CA TYR A 107 5.46 4.60 -15.60
C TYR A 107 5.07 5.03 -17.01
N ASP A 108 5.65 4.38 -18.03
CA ASP A 108 5.40 4.69 -19.44
C ASP A 108 4.42 3.70 -20.09
N SER A 109 4.57 2.39 -19.84
CA SER A 109 3.66 1.37 -20.36
C SER A 109 2.94 0.61 -19.25
N PHE A 110 1.78 0.03 -19.56
CA PHE A 110 1.02 -0.74 -18.58
C PHE A 110 1.79 -1.98 -18.13
N GLU A 111 2.52 -2.61 -19.03
CA GLU A 111 3.39 -3.76 -18.76
C GLU A 111 4.52 -3.40 -17.79
N GLU A 112 5.10 -2.21 -17.94
CA GLU A 112 6.07 -1.67 -16.99
C GLU A 112 5.45 -1.51 -15.59
N ALA A 113 4.25 -0.94 -15.51
CA ALA A 113 3.55 -0.80 -14.23
C ALA A 113 3.31 -2.15 -13.55
N LEU A 114 2.92 -3.18 -14.29
CA LEU A 114 2.75 -4.54 -13.75
C LEU A 114 4.09 -5.11 -13.27
N GLY A 115 5.17 -4.88 -14.00
CA GLY A 115 6.53 -5.26 -13.60
C GLY A 115 6.96 -4.58 -12.30
N ILE A 116 6.79 -3.26 -12.22
CA ILE A 116 7.12 -2.46 -11.02
C ILE A 116 6.34 -2.96 -9.78
N VAL A 117 5.06 -3.31 -9.93
CA VAL A 117 4.26 -3.85 -8.81
C VAL A 117 4.78 -5.22 -8.39
N ASN A 118 5.09 -6.10 -9.35
CA ASN A 118 5.56 -7.45 -9.07
C ASN A 118 7.00 -7.50 -8.53
N ASP A 119 7.82 -6.50 -8.85
CA ASP A 119 9.18 -6.35 -8.30
C ASP A 119 9.12 -5.78 -6.86
N SER A 120 8.48 -6.56 -5.98
CA SER A 120 8.36 -6.29 -4.56
C SER A 120 8.44 -7.59 -3.80
N ALA A 121 9.10 -7.59 -2.64
CA ALA A 121 9.07 -8.70 -1.69
C ALA A 121 7.66 -8.90 -1.09
N PHE A 122 6.81 -7.89 -1.16
CA PHE A 122 5.44 -7.91 -0.63
C PHE A 122 4.39 -8.07 -1.71
N GLY A 123 3.25 -8.63 -1.35
CA GLY A 123 2.12 -8.83 -2.27
C GLY A 123 0.79 -8.92 -1.52
N LEU A 124 0.37 -7.84 -0.81
CA LEU A 124 -0.89 -7.87 -0.08
C LEU A 124 -2.07 -7.54 -0.99
N GLN A 125 -2.22 -6.30 -1.38
CA GLN A 125 -3.31 -5.83 -2.23
C GLN A 125 -2.84 -4.72 -3.18
N VAL A 126 -3.50 -4.62 -4.33
CA VAL A 126 -3.27 -3.55 -5.31
C VAL A 126 -4.60 -2.95 -5.77
N GLY A 127 -4.63 -1.62 -5.94
CA GLY A 127 -5.71 -0.92 -6.64
C GLY A 127 -5.26 -0.55 -8.04
N VAL A 128 -6.04 -0.92 -9.05
CA VAL A 128 -5.77 -0.63 -10.46
C VAL A 128 -6.91 0.21 -11.03
N PHE A 129 -6.60 1.43 -11.43
CA PHE A 129 -7.58 2.36 -11.99
C PHE A 129 -7.46 2.38 -13.52
N THR A 130 -8.46 1.82 -14.19
CA THR A 130 -8.50 1.75 -15.65
C THR A 130 -9.93 1.64 -16.18
N PRO A 131 -10.29 2.34 -17.25
CA PRO A 131 -11.55 2.12 -17.95
C PRO A 131 -11.50 0.92 -18.93
N ASN A 132 -10.31 0.33 -19.14
CA ASN A 132 -10.09 -0.74 -20.10
C ASN A 132 -10.22 -2.11 -19.43
N ILE A 133 -11.27 -2.85 -19.78
CA ILE A 133 -11.55 -4.16 -19.20
C ILE A 133 -10.45 -5.20 -19.50
N THR A 134 -9.81 -5.13 -20.67
CA THR A 134 -8.70 -6.02 -21.02
C THR A 134 -7.52 -5.82 -20.08
N ARG A 135 -7.17 -4.54 -19.78
CA ARG A 135 -6.13 -4.23 -18.79
C ARG A 135 -6.51 -4.66 -17.39
N ALA A 136 -7.78 -4.58 -17.02
CA ALA A 136 -8.25 -5.05 -15.73
C ALA A 136 -7.99 -6.56 -15.56
N PHE A 137 -8.35 -7.38 -16.57
CA PHE A 137 -8.06 -8.81 -16.55
C PHE A 137 -6.56 -9.12 -16.64
N GLN A 138 -5.82 -8.40 -17.49
CA GLN A 138 -4.36 -8.53 -17.57
C GLN A 138 -3.70 -8.27 -16.20
N ALA A 139 -4.14 -7.23 -15.48
CA ALA A 139 -3.64 -6.96 -14.14
C ALA A 139 -3.97 -8.11 -13.17
N TYR A 140 -5.20 -8.62 -13.19
CA TYR A 140 -5.62 -9.73 -12.34
C TYR A 140 -4.80 -11.00 -12.59
N GLU A 141 -4.50 -11.32 -13.84
CA GLU A 141 -3.75 -12.52 -14.23
C GLU A 141 -2.25 -12.41 -13.99
N THR A 142 -1.71 -11.17 -14.02
CA THR A 142 -0.26 -10.93 -13.99
C THR A 142 0.26 -10.56 -12.61
N LEU A 143 -0.55 -9.86 -11.77
CA LEU A 143 -0.08 -9.33 -10.50
C LEU A 143 -0.03 -10.41 -9.43
N ASP A 144 1.15 -10.59 -8.86
CA ASP A 144 1.43 -11.55 -7.78
C ASP A 144 1.13 -10.91 -6.41
N VAL A 145 -0.16 -10.76 -6.12
CA VAL A 145 -0.70 -10.16 -4.90
C VAL A 145 -1.91 -10.95 -4.40
N GLY A 146 -2.26 -10.80 -3.13
CA GLY A 146 -3.41 -11.47 -2.53
C GLY A 146 -4.77 -10.93 -3.01
N GLY A 147 -4.84 -9.65 -3.42
CA GLY A 147 -6.07 -9.04 -3.93
C GLY A 147 -5.82 -7.96 -4.97
N VAL A 148 -6.59 -7.98 -6.06
CA VAL A 148 -6.57 -6.95 -7.13
C VAL A 148 -7.92 -6.24 -7.14
N MET A 149 -7.92 -4.93 -6.83
CA MET A 149 -9.11 -4.08 -6.78
C MET A 149 -9.16 -3.22 -8.05
N ILE A 150 -10.17 -3.43 -8.90
CA ILE A 150 -10.31 -2.64 -10.12
C ILE A 150 -11.18 -1.41 -9.85
N ASN A 151 -10.67 -0.24 -10.17
CA ASN A 151 -11.28 1.06 -9.94
C ASN A 151 -11.67 1.29 -8.47
N GLN A 152 -10.88 0.71 -7.58
CA GLN A 152 -11.04 0.83 -6.14
C GLN A 152 -9.66 0.90 -5.48
N VAL A 153 -9.61 1.50 -4.30
CA VAL A 153 -8.38 1.57 -3.50
C VAL A 153 -8.04 0.21 -2.89
N PRO A 154 -6.75 -0.12 -2.70
CA PRO A 154 -6.34 -1.42 -2.17
C PRO A 154 -6.69 -1.61 -0.68
N THR A 155 -7.23 -0.60 -0.03
CA THR A 155 -7.73 -0.69 1.35
C THR A 155 -9.16 -1.28 1.43
N PHE A 156 -9.79 -1.56 0.29
CA PHE A 156 -11.13 -2.16 0.25
C PHE A 156 -11.11 -3.58 0.82
N ARG A 157 -12.05 -3.84 1.74
CA ARG A 157 -12.25 -5.16 2.33
C ARG A 157 -13.72 -5.35 2.69
N VAL A 158 -14.22 -6.57 2.50
CA VAL A 158 -15.49 -7.05 3.05
C VAL A 158 -15.26 -8.40 3.74
N GLU A 159 -16.02 -8.68 4.81
CA GLU A 159 -15.77 -9.82 5.71
C GLU A 159 -15.87 -11.20 5.07
N ASN A 160 -16.62 -11.33 3.98
CA ASN A 160 -16.81 -12.60 3.29
C ASN A 160 -15.85 -12.85 2.12
N MET A 161 -14.96 -11.89 1.80
CA MET A 161 -13.91 -12.10 0.80
C MET A 161 -12.67 -12.74 1.41
N PRO A 162 -11.90 -13.53 0.64
CA PRO A 162 -10.57 -13.96 1.08
C PRO A 162 -9.66 -12.74 1.21
N TYR A 163 -9.03 -12.59 2.37
CA TYR A 163 -8.07 -11.53 2.62
C TYR A 163 -6.75 -12.11 3.07
N GLY A 164 -5.67 -11.65 2.51
CA GLY A 164 -4.31 -12.07 2.84
C GLY A 164 -3.36 -11.78 1.70
N GLY A 165 -2.07 -11.88 1.98
CA GLY A 165 -1.01 -11.63 1.03
C GLY A 165 -0.37 -12.89 0.47
N VAL A 166 0.55 -12.65 -0.43
CA VAL A 166 1.54 -13.61 -0.94
C VAL A 166 2.94 -13.06 -0.67
N LYS A 167 3.99 -13.80 -0.98
CA LYS A 167 5.38 -13.43 -0.71
C LYS A 167 5.56 -13.12 0.79
N ASP A 168 6.31 -12.07 1.15
CA ASP A 168 6.55 -11.69 2.54
C ASP A 168 5.34 -11.03 3.22
N SER A 169 4.25 -10.80 2.50
CA SER A 169 2.99 -10.31 3.08
C SER A 169 2.20 -11.37 3.86
N GLY A 170 2.66 -12.62 3.90
CA GLY A 170 2.16 -13.65 4.80
C GLY A 170 1.58 -14.88 4.10
N PHE A 171 1.00 -15.76 4.92
CA PHE A 171 0.42 -17.05 4.52
C PHE A 171 -1.07 -17.10 4.87
N GLY A 172 -1.79 -18.03 4.21
CA GLY A 172 -3.19 -18.25 4.48
C GLY A 172 -4.12 -17.16 3.98
N ARG A 173 -5.37 -17.28 4.35
CA ARG A 173 -6.39 -16.27 4.05
C ARG A 173 -7.30 -16.05 5.25
N GLU A 174 -7.52 -14.79 5.59
CA GLU A 174 -8.55 -14.38 6.53
C GLU A 174 -9.93 -14.38 5.85
N GLY A 175 -10.96 -14.33 6.65
CA GLY A 175 -12.35 -14.45 6.25
C GLY A 175 -12.97 -15.66 6.92
N ILE A 176 -14.25 -15.57 7.34
CA ILE A 176 -14.91 -16.58 8.19
C ILE A 176 -14.79 -17.99 7.61
N ARG A 177 -15.09 -18.16 6.32
CA ARG A 177 -14.99 -19.46 5.66
C ARG A 177 -13.59 -20.03 5.68
N TYR A 178 -12.60 -19.21 5.32
CA TYR A 178 -11.19 -19.62 5.19
C TYR A 178 -10.59 -19.96 6.55
N ALA A 179 -10.88 -19.16 7.58
CA ALA A 179 -10.48 -19.45 8.95
C ALA A 179 -11.09 -20.76 9.47
N MET A 180 -12.35 -21.07 9.13
CA MET A 180 -12.99 -22.35 9.48
C MET A 180 -12.32 -23.51 8.75
N GLU A 181 -12.00 -23.37 7.48
CA GLU A 181 -11.31 -24.40 6.68
C GLU A 181 -9.91 -24.68 7.25
N GLU A 182 -9.16 -23.66 7.66
CA GLU A 182 -7.83 -23.80 8.27
C GLU A 182 -7.85 -24.40 9.69
N MET A 183 -8.95 -24.22 10.44
CA MET A 183 -9.11 -24.76 11.80
C MET A 183 -9.71 -26.15 11.84
N THR A 184 -10.06 -26.75 10.70
CA THR A 184 -10.74 -28.03 10.60
C THR A 184 -10.05 -28.96 9.60
N GLU A 185 -10.24 -30.28 9.81
CA GLU A 185 -9.73 -31.29 8.88
C GLU A 185 -10.89 -31.87 8.06
N PRO A 186 -10.80 -31.94 6.72
CA PRO A 186 -11.81 -32.59 5.89
C PRO A 186 -11.82 -34.09 6.16
N ARG A 187 -13.02 -34.66 6.36
CA ARG A 187 -13.22 -36.10 6.57
C ARG A 187 -14.31 -36.64 5.68
N SER A 188 -14.01 -37.72 4.98
CA SER A 188 -15.00 -38.40 4.15
C SER A 188 -15.75 -39.47 4.95
N LEU A 189 -17.07 -39.56 4.73
CA LEU A 189 -17.91 -40.68 5.16
C LEU A 189 -18.45 -41.38 3.92
N VAL A 190 -18.15 -42.66 3.77
CA VAL A 190 -18.69 -43.51 2.72
C VAL A 190 -19.52 -44.61 3.36
N VAL A 191 -20.80 -44.69 2.99
CA VAL A 191 -21.74 -45.71 3.47
C VAL A 191 -22.23 -46.51 2.28
N ASN A 192 -22.00 -47.84 2.30
CA ASN A 192 -22.61 -48.76 1.38
C ASN A 192 -23.84 -49.36 2.08
N LEU A 193 -24.99 -49.17 1.52
CA LEU A 193 -26.28 -49.70 2.08
C LEU A 193 -26.71 -51.05 1.51
N GLY A 194 -25.83 -51.74 0.77
CA GLY A 194 -26.11 -53.08 0.17
C GLY A 194 -26.51 -53.02 -1.27
#